data_733406b9f50e982e075cd1d38558187d
#
_entry.id   733406b9f50e982e075cd1d38558187d
#
_cell.length_a   1.000
_cell.length_b   1.000
_cell.length_c   1.000
_cell.angle_alpha   90.00
_cell.angle_beta   90.00
_cell.angle_gamma   90.00
#
_symmetry.space_group_name_H-M   'P 1'
#
loop_
_entity.id
_entity.type
_entity.pdbx_description
1 polymer ?
#
loop_
_entity_poly.entity_id
_entity_poly.type
_entity_poly.pdbx_seq_one_letter_code
_entity_poly.pdbx_strand_id
1 'polypeptide(L)'
;MALASEKIYTIEDIYNLPEGQRAELIDGQIYMMAPPNRQHQEIVGELYREISNYIRSNHGSCKPYIAPFAVFLNENDKNYVEPDIAVICDRNKLNEKGCLGAPDWIIEVVSQGSQRMDYMIKLFKYRTAGVREYWIVDRQRNRITVYNFQND
;
A
#
# COMPACT_ATOMS: atom_id res chain seq x y z
N MET A 1 -29.72 -24.08 -4.25
CA MET A 1 -28.64 -23.98 -3.25
C MET A 1 -28.41 -22.51 -2.93
N ALA A 2 -28.54 -22.17 -1.67
CA ALA A 2 -28.14 -20.83 -1.23
C ALA A 2 -26.62 -20.75 -1.29
N LEU A 3 -26.08 -19.76 -1.99
CA LEU A 3 -24.66 -19.44 -1.91
C LEU A 3 -24.38 -18.98 -0.47
N ALA A 4 -23.37 -19.57 0.16
CA ALA A 4 -22.92 -19.09 1.44
C ALA A 4 -22.51 -17.61 1.28
N SER A 5 -23.08 -16.72 2.09
CA SER A 5 -22.67 -15.32 2.10
C SER A 5 -21.22 -15.27 2.55
N GLU A 6 -20.34 -14.68 1.73
CA GLU A 6 -18.96 -14.43 2.15
C GLU A 6 -18.96 -13.49 3.35
N LYS A 7 -18.17 -13.82 4.37
CA LYS A 7 -17.99 -12.95 5.52
C LYS A 7 -17.24 -11.69 5.11
N ILE A 8 -17.80 -10.55 5.46
CA ILE A 8 -17.17 -9.25 5.23
C ILE A 8 -16.52 -8.80 6.52
N TYR A 9 -15.22 -8.53 6.46
CA TYR A 9 -14.44 -8.07 7.58
C TYR A 9 -14.34 -6.55 7.60
N THR A 10 -13.98 -6.02 8.75
CA THR A 10 -13.81 -4.57 8.95
C THR A 10 -12.42 -4.28 9.54
N ILE A 11 -12.09 -2.99 9.63
CA ILE A 11 -10.83 -2.52 10.25
C ILE A 11 -10.70 -3.03 11.68
N GLU A 12 -11.81 -3.16 12.40
CA GLU A 12 -11.80 -3.69 13.76
C GLU A 12 -11.26 -5.13 13.81
N ASP A 13 -11.59 -5.94 12.80
CA ASP A 13 -11.03 -7.29 12.69
C ASP A 13 -9.51 -7.26 12.53
N ILE A 14 -8.98 -6.26 11.82
CA ILE A 14 -7.53 -6.06 11.70
C ILE A 14 -6.91 -5.73 13.06
N TYR A 15 -7.52 -4.80 13.79
CA TYR A 15 -7.03 -4.41 15.12
C TYR A 15 -7.07 -5.54 16.14
N ASN A 16 -7.98 -6.49 15.96
CA ASN A 16 -8.16 -7.63 16.86
C ASN A 16 -7.31 -8.85 16.49
N LEU A 17 -6.45 -8.75 15.49
CA LEU A 17 -5.53 -9.83 15.15
C LEU A 17 -4.59 -10.11 16.33
N PRO A 18 -4.17 -11.39 16.52
CA PRO A 18 -3.18 -11.71 17.54
C PRO A 18 -1.90 -10.90 17.36
N GLU A 19 -1.23 -10.63 18.48
CA GLU A 19 0.04 -9.90 18.47
C GLU A 19 1.04 -10.56 17.51
N GLY A 20 1.73 -9.72 16.71
CA GLY A 20 2.69 -10.18 15.73
C GLY A 20 2.10 -10.56 14.37
N GLN A 21 0.78 -10.64 14.25
CA GLN A 21 0.13 -10.86 12.95
C GLN A 21 -0.26 -9.54 12.31
N ARG A 22 0.02 -9.45 11.00
CA ARG A 22 -0.35 -8.29 10.19
C ARG A 22 -1.16 -8.75 8.99
N ALA A 23 -2.15 -7.95 8.62
CA ALA A 23 -2.98 -8.21 7.44
C ALA A 23 -3.41 -6.91 6.80
N GLU A 24 -3.77 -7.01 5.54
CA GLU A 24 -4.42 -5.93 4.80
C GLU A 24 -5.87 -6.28 4.58
N LEU A 25 -6.70 -5.27 4.39
CA LEU A 25 -8.14 -5.40 4.18
C LEU A 25 -8.51 -4.67 2.91
N ILE A 26 -9.05 -5.39 1.95
CA ILE A 26 -9.46 -4.83 0.65
C ILE A 26 -10.90 -5.28 0.38
N ASP A 27 -11.79 -4.30 0.30
CA ASP A 27 -13.23 -4.51 0.08
C ASP A 27 -13.80 -5.59 1.00
N GLY A 28 -13.41 -5.54 2.27
CA GLY A 28 -13.90 -6.45 3.30
C GLY A 28 -13.25 -7.83 3.31
N GLN A 29 -12.23 -8.09 2.49
CA GLN A 29 -11.48 -9.34 2.47
C GLN A 29 -10.12 -9.17 3.14
N ILE A 30 -9.77 -10.12 4.01
CA ILE A 30 -8.49 -10.10 4.74
C ILE A 30 -7.42 -10.84 3.93
N TYR A 31 -6.27 -10.20 3.80
CA TYR A 31 -5.06 -10.77 3.19
C TYR A 31 -3.93 -10.74 4.21
N MET A 32 -3.52 -11.90 4.68
CA MET A 32 -2.44 -12.00 5.67
C MET A 32 -1.11 -11.60 5.04
N MET A 33 -0.29 -10.84 5.78
CA MET A 33 1.02 -10.40 5.35
C MET A 33 2.11 -11.30 5.91
N ALA A 34 3.06 -11.69 5.06
CA ALA A 34 4.26 -12.41 5.48
C ALA A 34 5.39 -11.41 5.80
N PRO A 35 6.32 -11.76 6.73
CA PRO A 35 7.50 -10.93 6.96
C PRO A 35 8.32 -10.78 5.67
N PRO A 36 8.84 -9.58 5.37
CA PRO A 36 9.68 -9.38 4.21
C PRO A 36 11.05 -10.02 4.40
N ASN A 37 11.68 -10.42 3.29
CA ASN A 37 13.07 -10.89 3.33
C ASN A 37 14.04 -9.69 3.31
N ARG A 38 15.34 -9.99 3.47
CA ARG A 38 16.38 -8.97 3.50
C ARG A 38 16.42 -8.15 2.21
N GLN A 39 16.35 -8.80 1.05
CA GLN A 39 16.41 -8.12 -0.25
C GLN A 39 15.27 -7.14 -0.44
N HIS A 40 14.07 -7.54 -0.06
CA HIS A 40 12.90 -6.66 -0.07
C HIS A 40 13.15 -5.41 0.78
N GLN A 41 13.67 -5.57 1.99
CA GLN A 41 13.96 -4.46 2.89
C GLN A 41 15.05 -3.53 2.36
N GLU A 42 16.08 -4.08 1.73
CA GLU A 42 17.15 -3.28 1.12
C GLU A 42 16.60 -2.40 -0.01
N ILE A 43 15.73 -2.96 -0.85
CA ILE A 43 15.11 -2.22 -1.96
C ILE A 43 14.20 -1.11 -1.42
N VAL A 44 13.35 -1.43 -0.46
CA VAL A 44 12.45 -0.44 0.16
C VAL A 44 13.24 0.70 0.79
N GLY A 45 14.27 0.37 1.55
CA GLY A 45 15.12 1.37 2.21
C GLY A 45 15.83 2.28 1.21
N GLU A 46 16.37 1.73 0.14
CA GLU A 46 17.05 2.51 -0.89
C GLU A 46 16.09 3.43 -1.65
N LEU A 47 14.93 2.92 -2.04
CA LEU A 47 13.90 3.74 -2.70
C LEU A 47 13.40 4.86 -1.77
N TYR A 48 13.15 4.55 -0.52
CA TYR A 48 12.73 5.56 0.46
C TYR A 48 13.78 6.67 0.59
N ARG A 49 15.05 6.31 0.68
CA ARG A 49 16.15 7.27 0.79
C ARG A 49 16.20 8.19 -0.43
N GLU A 50 16.14 7.61 -1.64
CA GLU A 50 16.16 8.37 -2.89
C GLU A 50 14.97 9.34 -2.99
N ILE A 51 13.77 8.88 -2.67
CA ILE A 51 12.56 9.71 -2.70
C ILE A 51 12.65 10.84 -1.67
N SER A 52 13.05 10.53 -0.45
CA SER A 52 13.21 11.53 0.62
C SER A 52 14.22 12.60 0.24
N ASN A 53 15.36 12.20 -0.31
CA ASN A 53 16.41 13.13 -0.74
C ASN A 53 15.93 14.01 -1.89
N TYR A 54 15.23 13.44 -2.85
CA TYR A 54 14.66 14.19 -3.97
C TYR A 54 13.66 15.25 -3.48
N ILE A 55 12.74 14.89 -2.61
CA ILE A 55 11.74 15.82 -2.07
C ILE A 55 12.43 16.96 -1.33
N ARG A 56 13.41 16.65 -0.48
CA ARG A 56 14.17 17.67 0.26
C ARG A 56 14.95 18.61 -0.65
N SER A 57 15.66 18.05 -1.61
CA SER A 57 16.49 18.85 -2.54
C SER A 57 15.68 19.81 -3.40
N ASN A 58 14.43 19.46 -3.68
CA ASN A 58 13.52 20.28 -4.47
C ASN A 58 12.55 21.08 -3.62
N HIS A 59 12.77 21.15 -2.30
CA HIS A 59 11.91 21.86 -1.35
C HIS A 59 10.44 21.46 -1.46
N GLY A 60 10.17 20.19 -1.77
CA GLY A 60 8.82 19.66 -1.92
C GLY A 60 8.09 19.53 -0.60
N SER A 61 6.76 19.56 -0.66
CA SER A 61 5.89 19.45 0.51
C SER A 61 5.34 18.06 0.76
N CYS A 62 5.53 17.13 -0.17
CA CYS A 62 5.06 15.76 -0.03
C CYS A 62 5.85 15.01 1.04
N LYS A 63 5.20 14.05 1.68
CA LYS A 63 5.81 13.24 2.74
C LYS A 63 5.84 11.77 2.34
N PRO A 64 7.02 11.13 2.31
CA PRO A 64 7.12 9.69 2.11
C PRO A 64 7.02 8.95 3.45
N TYR A 65 6.34 7.83 3.43
CA TYR A 65 6.22 6.93 4.58
C TYR A 65 6.59 5.51 4.16
N ILE A 66 7.20 4.78 5.07
CA ILE A 66 7.65 3.39 4.87
C ILE A 66 6.81 2.46 5.74
N ALA A 67 6.51 1.26 5.26
CA ALA A 67 5.74 0.27 6.01
C ALA A 67 6.43 -0.10 7.34
N PRO A 68 5.65 -0.42 8.39
CA PRO A 68 4.20 -0.40 8.44
C PRO A 68 3.63 1.01 8.60
N PHE A 69 2.81 1.41 7.66
CA PHE A 69 2.14 2.70 7.69
C PHE A 69 0.71 2.51 7.17
N ALA A 70 -0.27 2.82 8.00
CA ALA A 70 -1.66 2.54 7.72
C ALA A 70 -2.24 3.51 6.68
N VAL A 71 -2.88 2.96 5.66
CA VAL A 71 -3.63 3.71 4.66
C VAL A 71 -5.06 3.20 4.64
N PHE A 72 -6.00 4.10 4.91
CA PHE A 72 -7.44 3.80 4.94
C PHE A 72 -8.05 4.23 3.61
N LEU A 73 -8.00 3.34 2.63
CA LEU A 73 -8.55 3.62 1.30
C LEU A 73 -10.06 3.79 1.35
N ASN A 74 -10.59 4.61 0.45
CA ASN A 74 -12.03 4.88 0.32
C ASN A 74 -12.70 5.49 1.57
N GLU A 75 -11.92 5.90 2.56
CA GLU A 75 -12.41 6.51 3.80
C GLU A 75 -13.54 5.71 4.46
N ASN A 76 -13.46 4.37 4.41
CA ASN A 76 -14.45 3.47 5.00
C ASN A 76 -13.77 2.44 5.92
N ASP A 77 -14.57 1.58 6.53
CA ASP A 77 -14.09 0.56 7.46
C ASP A 77 -13.75 -0.79 6.82
N LYS A 78 -13.72 -0.87 5.48
CA LYS A 78 -13.50 -2.11 4.72
C LYS A 78 -12.21 -2.13 3.92
N ASN A 79 -11.39 -1.08 4.07
CA ASN A 79 -10.15 -0.95 3.32
C ASN A 79 -9.03 -0.42 4.21
N TYR A 80 -8.02 -1.22 4.39
CA TYR A 80 -6.85 -0.91 5.21
C TYR A 80 -5.64 -1.60 4.58
N VAL A 81 -4.68 -0.82 4.12
CA VAL A 81 -3.45 -1.36 3.52
C VAL A 81 -2.23 -0.75 4.19
N GLU A 82 -1.11 -1.46 4.10
CA GLU A 82 0.19 -1.00 4.58
C GLU A 82 1.19 -1.10 3.42
N PRO A 83 1.14 -0.19 2.45
CA PRO A 83 2.04 -0.25 1.30
C PRO A 83 3.50 -0.11 1.72
N ASP A 84 4.40 -0.69 0.94
CA ASP A 84 5.84 -0.62 1.24
C ASP A 84 6.33 0.83 1.31
N ILE A 85 5.92 1.67 0.37
CA ILE A 85 6.15 3.11 0.41
C ILE A 85 4.88 3.83 -0.04
N ALA A 86 4.50 4.86 0.70
CA ALA A 86 3.40 5.76 0.35
C ALA A 86 3.87 7.20 0.42
N VAL A 87 3.58 7.98 -0.62
CA VAL A 87 3.91 9.41 -0.66
C VAL A 87 2.61 10.20 -0.67
N ILE A 88 2.47 11.10 0.29
CA ILE A 88 1.25 11.89 0.49
C ILE A 88 1.60 13.37 0.37
N CYS A 89 0.90 14.07 -0.53
CA CYS A 89 1.10 15.49 -0.77
C CYS A 89 0.05 16.36 -0.09
N ASP A 90 -1.12 15.83 0.17
CA ASP A 90 -2.18 16.52 0.92
C ASP A 90 -2.08 16.17 2.40
N ARG A 91 -1.55 17.09 3.19
CA ARG A 91 -1.37 16.88 4.64
C ARG A 91 -2.68 16.73 5.40
N ASN A 92 -3.79 17.18 4.84
CA ASN A 92 -5.10 17.01 5.47
C ASN A 92 -5.54 15.55 5.53
N LYS A 93 -4.94 14.68 4.73
CA LYS A 93 -5.17 13.22 4.79
C LYS A 93 -4.40 12.55 5.92
N LEU A 94 -3.45 13.23 6.54
CA LEU A 94 -2.60 12.64 7.59
C LEU A 94 -3.20 12.88 8.97
N ASN A 95 -3.24 11.82 9.77
CA ASN A 95 -3.63 11.87 11.18
C ASN A 95 -2.72 10.93 11.98
N GLU A 96 -2.97 10.79 13.29
CA GLU A 96 -2.14 9.95 14.15
C GLU A 96 -2.12 8.47 13.73
N LYS A 97 -3.17 7.98 13.08
CA LYS A 97 -3.27 6.59 12.65
C LYS A 97 -2.55 6.33 11.33
N GLY A 98 -2.45 7.32 10.46
CA GLY A 98 -1.85 7.18 9.15
C GLY A 98 -2.47 8.11 8.12
N CYS A 99 -2.82 7.58 6.95
CA CYS A 99 -3.41 8.34 5.84
C CYS A 99 -4.88 7.96 5.65
N LEU A 100 -5.75 8.93 5.70
CA LEU A 100 -7.17 8.75 5.41
C LEU A 100 -7.42 9.11 3.95
N GLY A 101 -7.75 8.13 3.15
CA GLY A 101 -7.92 8.25 1.70
C GLY A 101 -6.68 7.79 0.93
N ALA A 102 -6.70 8.00 -0.38
CA ALA A 102 -5.64 7.52 -1.26
C ALA A 102 -4.38 8.40 -1.19
N PRO A 103 -3.19 7.80 -0.99
CA PRO A 103 -1.93 8.49 -1.22
C PRO A 103 -1.78 8.93 -2.68
N ASP A 104 -0.90 9.89 -2.92
CA ASP A 104 -0.59 10.33 -4.29
C ASP A 104 0.21 9.28 -5.06
N TRP A 105 1.15 8.64 -4.39
CA TRP A 105 2.04 7.66 -5.00
C TRP A 105 2.25 6.49 -4.05
N ILE A 106 2.08 5.27 -4.58
CA ILE A 106 2.35 4.02 -3.84
C ILE A 106 3.38 3.22 -4.61
N ILE A 107 4.33 2.65 -3.87
CA ILE A 107 5.29 1.69 -4.39
C ILE A 107 5.14 0.40 -3.60
N GLU A 108 4.94 -0.71 -4.32
CA GLU A 108 4.97 -2.05 -3.75
C GLU A 108 6.17 -2.80 -4.32
N VAL A 109 6.96 -3.40 -3.45
CA VAL A 109 8.09 -4.25 -3.83
C VAL A 109 7.62 -5.69 -3.78
N VAL A 110 7.66 -6.36 -4.93
CA VAL A 110 7.17 -7.73 -5.06
C VAL A 110 8.02 -8.66 -4.21
N SER A 111 7.38 -9.50 -3.42
CA SER A 111 7.99 -10.59 -2.67
C SER A 111 7.55 -11.93 -3.23
N GLN A 112 8.23 -12.99 -2.79
CA GLN A 112 7.81 -14.33 -3.15
C GLN A 112 6.37 -14.57 -2.65
N GLY A 113 5.45 -14.84 -3.58
CA GLY A 113 4.05 -15.08 -3.27
C GLY A 113 3.15 -13.85 -3.31
N SER A 114 3.69 -12.63 -3.49
CA SER A 114 2.86 -11.42 -3.53
C SER A 114 2.47 -10.96 -4.95
N GLN A 115 2.91 -11.67 -6.00
CA GLN A 115 2.72 -11.22 -7.38
C GLN A 115 1.24 -10.96 -7.72
N ARG A 116 0.35 -11.88 -7.36
CA ARG A 116 -1.08 -11.72 -7.63
C ARG A 116 -1.66 -10.49 -6.92
N MET A 117 -1.26 -10.28 -5.66
CA MET A 117 -1.68 -9.11 -4.90
C MET A 117 -1.23 -7.82 -5.58
N ASP A 118 0.04 -7.73 -5.93
CA ASP A 118 0.62 -6.49 -6.43
C ASP A 118 0.20 -6.19 -7.87
N TYR A 119 0.16 -7.20 -8.75
CA TYR A 119 -0.14 -7.02 -10.17
C TYR A 119 -1.63 -7.05 -10.50
N MET A 120 -2.48 -7.59 -9.64
CA MET A 120 -3.91 -7.74 -9.93
C MET A 120 -4.78 -7.05 -8.89
N ILE A 121 -4.80 -7.51 -7.66
CA ILE A 121 -5.76 -7.06 -6.64
C ILE A 121 -5.46 -5.61 -6.25
N LYS A 122 -4.23 -5.29 -5.90
CA LYS A 122 -3.83 -3.94 -5.51
C LYS A 122 -3.81 -2.98 -6.70
N LEU A 123 -3.44 -3.44 -7.88
CA LEU A 123 -3.49 -2.62 -9.09
C LEU A 123 -4.89 -2.07 -9.31
N PHE A 124 -5.89 -2.95 -9.31
CA PHE A 124 -7.29 -2.55 -9.46
C PHE A 124 -7.73 -1.64 -8.31
N LYS A 125 -7.38 -2.01 -7.08
CA LYS A 125 -7.80 -1.27 -5.89
C LYS A 125 -7.21 0.13 -5.82
N TYR A 126 -5.92 0.27 -6.05
CA TYR A 126 -5.26 1.58 -6.03
C TYR A 126 -5.80 2.50 -7.13
N ARG A 127 -6.02 1.95 -8.30
CA ARG A 127 -6.61 2.69 -9.41
C ARG A 127 -8.01 3.23 -9.05
N THR A 128 -8.89 2.37 -8.56
CA THR A 128 -10.27 2.76 -8.24
C THR A 128 -10.38 3.63 -7.00
N ALA A 129 -9.44 3.53 -6.08
CA ALA A 129 -9.43 4.33 -4.85
C ALA A 129 -8.92 5.75 -5.05
N GLY A 130 -8.31 6.06 -6.20
CA GLY A 130 -7.84 7.41 -6.51
C GLY A 130 -6.35 7.66 -6.31
N VAL A 131 -5.55 6.61 -6.18
CA VAL A 131 -4.08 6.73 -6.21
C VAL A 131 -3.67 7.27 -7.57
N ARG A 132 -2.77 8.26 -7.61
CA ARG A 132 -2.38 8.92 -8.85
C ARG A 132 -1.32 8.13 -9.61
N GLU A 133 -0.38 7.52 -8.91
CA GLU A 133 0.71 6.75 -9.51
C GLU A 133 1.01 5.52 -8.67
N TYR A 134 1.22 4.38 -9.32
CA TYR A 134 1.50 3.11 -8.67
C TYR A 134 2.68 2.42 -9.35
N TRP A 135 3.73 2.13 -8.56
CA TRP A 135 4.91 1.42 -9.02
C TRP A 135 4.96 0.02 -8.42
N ILE A 136 5.24 -0.95 -9.29
CA ILE A 136 5.52 -2.33 -8.88
C ILE A 136 6.99 -2.61 -9.17
N VAL A 137 7.77 -2.80 -8.11
CA VAL A 137 9.21 -3.11 -8.21
C VAL A 137 9.40 -4.60 -8.09
N ASP A 138 9.84 -5.25 -9.16
CA ASP A 138 9.93 -6.70 -9.26
C ASP A 138 11.37 -7.13 -9.53
N ARG A 139 12.06 -7.54 -8.48
CA ARG A 139 13.45 -7.98 -8.57
C ARG A 139 13.60 -9.28 -9.35
N GLN A 140 12.67 -10.22 -9.19
CA GLN A 140 12.73 -11.51 -9.89
C GLN A 140 12.66 -11.34 -11.40
N ARG A 141 11.84 -10.40 -11.86
CA ARG A 141 11.70 -10.05 -13.28
C ARG A 141 12.62 -8.92 -13.72
N ASN A 142 13.39 -8.39 -12.77
CA ASN A 142 14.35 -7.31 -12.98
C ASN A 142 13.73 -6.11 -13.70
N ARG A 143 12.54 -5.68 -13.23
CA ARG A 143 11.80 -4.57 -13.83
C ARG A 143 11.02 -3.76 -12.80
N ILE A 144 10.74 -2.51 -13.16
CA ILE A 144 9.80 -1.64 -12.47
C ILE A 144 8.67 -1.34 -13.44
N THR A 145 7.44 -1.62 -13.03
CA THR A 145 6.24 -1.26 -13.80
C THR A 145 5.61 -0.01 -13.19
N VAL A 146 5.43 1.01 -14.01
CA VAL A 146 4.88 2.30 -13.59
C VAL A 146 3.49 2.47 -14.19
N TYR A 147 2.49 2.65 -13.33
CA TYR A 147 1.14 2.98 -13.74
C TYR A 147 0.84 4.43 -13.37
N ASN A 148 0.56 5.24 -14.37
CA ASN A 148 0.12 6.61 -14.16
C ASN A 148 -1.40 6.68 -14.37
N PHE A 149 -2.14 6.71 -13.27
CA PHE A 149 -3.61 6.67 -13.31
C PHE A 149 -4.24 8.03 -13.66
N GLN A 150 -3.44 9.08 -13.70
CA GLN A 150 -3.97 10.42 -14.05
C GLN A 150 -4.29 10.58 -15.54
N ASN A 151 -3.65 9.78 -16.38
CA ASN A 151 -3.73 9.92 -17.84
C ASN A 151 -4.57 8.82 -18.50
N ASP A 152 -5.36 8.10 -17.72
CA ASP A 152 -6.27 7.06 -18.23
C ASP A 152 -7.56 7.67 -18.81
#